data_10004abb0e300a908438366c0ed21624
#
_entry.id   10004abb0e300a908438366c0ed21624
#
_cell.length_a   1.000
_cell.length_b   1.000
_cell.length_c   1.000
_cell.angle_alpha   90.00
_cell.angle_beta   90.00
_cell.angle_gamma   90.00
#
_symmetry.space_group_name_H-M   'P 1'
#
loop_
_entity.id
_entity.type
_entity.pdbx_description
1 polymer ?
#
loop_
_entity_poly.entity_id
_entity_poly.type
_entity_poly.pdbx_seq_one_letter_code
_entity_poly.pdbx_strand_id
1 'polypeptide(L)'
;NDFEWILKISKEHHKESDWSEVEYSEDKVKGYINTALSDPNYFAIVIEKDEERIGFMSGRLLEYYFSREKYARQIDLYVDPTHRTVMAGIFMMRKFIEWAKMNGALEVYFEPRLSDKEIKKFDAMARRLGMEHFANAYRRKLT
;
A
#
# COMPACT_ATOMS: atom_id res chain seq x y z
N ASN A 1 -0.25 -15.61 12.89
CA ASN A 1 -0.72 -15.77 11.54
C ASN A 1 -0.90 -14.41 10.89
N ASP A 2 -0.26 -14.20 9.74
CA ASP A 2 -0.26 -12.92 9.02
C ASP A 2 -1.65 -12.55 8.53
N PHE A 3 -2.40 -13.53 8.03
CA PHE A 3 -3.77 -13.32 7.54
C PHE A 3 -4.66 -12.67 8.60
N GLU A 4 -4.70 -13.24 9.80
CA GLU A 4 -5.54 -12.73 10.89
C GLU A 4 -5.11 -11.34 11.34
N TRP A 5 -3.81 -11.11 11.41
CA TRP A 5 -3.28 -9.81 11.78
C TRP A 5 -3.61 -8.74 10.72
N ILE A 6 -3.43 -9.05 9.43
CA ILE A 6 -3.75 -8.14 8.33
C ILE A 6 -5.25 -7.80 8.34
N LEU A 7 -6.10 -8.80 8.52
CA LEU A 7 -7.55 -8.59 8.60
C LEU A 7 -7.93 -7.64 9.73
N LYS A 8 -7.33 -7.83 10.90
CA LYS A 8 -7.56 -6.97 12.06
C LYS A 8 -7.16 -5.53 11.79
N ILE A 9 -5.93 -5.29 11.30
CA ILE A 9 -5.44 -3.93 11.04
C ILE A 9 -6.21 -3.26 9.90
N SER A 10 -6.61 -4.01 8.88
CA SER A 10 -7.44 -3.51 7.79
C SER A 10 -8.77 -2.94 8.31
N LYS A 11 -9.42 -3.66 9.20
CA LYS A 11 -10.68 -3.23 9.81
C LYS A 11 -10.51 -1.99 10.68
N GLU A 12 -9.44 -1.94 11.47
CA GLU A 12 -9.11 -0.77 12.29
C GLU A 12 -8.78 0.45 11.43
N HIS A 13 -7.94 0.26 10.41
CA HIS A 13 -7.54 1.32 9.49
C HIS A 13 -8.73 1.89 8.70
N HIS A 14 -9.68 1.03 8.28
CA HIS A 14 -10.88 1.47 7.60
C HIS A 14 -11.70 2.46 8.44
N LYS A 15 -11.85 2.20 9.73
CA LYS A 15 -12.60 3.08 10.66
C LYS A 15 -11.98 4.48 10.77
N GLU A 16 -10.68 4.58 10.60
CA GLU A 16 -9.94 5.84 10.69
C GLU A 16 -9.71 6.52 9.34
N SER A 17 -10.12 5.86 8.25
CA SER A 17 -9.90 6.35 6.89
C SER A 17 -10.95 7.36 6.44
N ASP A 18 -10.65 8.05 5.33
CA ASP A 18 -11.60 8.93 4.62
C ASP A 18 -12.85 8.21 4.12
N TRP A 19 -12.83 6.87 4.14
CA TRP A 19 -13.92 6.01 3.68
C TRP A 19 -14.64 5.29 4.82
N SER A 20 -14.52 5.77 6.05
CA SER A 20 -15.17 5.16 7.21
C SER A 20 -16.70 5.03 7.08
N GLU A 21 -17.31 5.88 6.25
CA GLU A 21 -18.76 5.83 5.95
C GLU A 21 -19.13 4.76 4.91
N VAL A 22 -18.14 4.24 4.17
CA VAL A 22 -18.35 3.17 3.21
C VAL A 22 -18.37 1.83 3.95
N GLU A 23 -19.38 1.03 3.70
CA GLU A 23 -19.52 -0.27 4.36
C GLU A 23 -18.28 -1.15 4.16
N TYR A 24 -17.74 -1.67 5.25
CA TYR A 24 -16.63 -2.60 5.24
C TYR A 24 -17.13 -4.03 5.05
N SER A 25 -16.76 -4.66 3.95
CA SER A 25 -17.08 -6.06 3.69
C SER A 25 -15.93 -6.97 4.09
N GLU A 26 -16.08 -7.64 5.22
CA GLU A 26 -15.06 -8.57 5.74
C GLU A 26 -14.77 -9.71 4.76
N ASP A 27 -15.81 -10.29 4.14
CA ASP A 27 -15.64 -11.38 3.17
C ASP A 27 -14.84 -10.96 1.94
N LYS A 28 -15.09 -9.75 1.45
CA LYS A 28 -14.34 -9.19 0.33
C LYS A 28 -12.87 -8.97 0.68
N VAL A 29 -12.62 -8.45 1.87
CA VAL A 29 -11.24 -8.22 2.35
C VAL A 29 -10.51 -9.54 2.57
N LYS A 30 -11.16 -10.56 3.14
CA LYS A 30 -10.58 -11.91 3.27
C LYS A 30 -10.17 -12.48 1.91
N GLY A 31 -11.02 -12.36 0.90
CA GLY A 31 -10.71 -12.78 -0.46
C GLY A 31 -9.52 -12.04 -1.04
N TYR A 32 -9.45 -10.73 -0.83
CA TYR A 32 -8.32 -9.91 -1.24
C TYR A 32 -7.01 -10.33 -0.56
N ILE A 33 -7.02 -10.52 0.75
CA ILE A 33 -5.82 -10.96 1.49
C ILE A 33 -5.32 -12.31 0.97
N ASN A 34 -6.22 -13.28 0.77
CA ASN A 34 -5.85 -14.58 0.20
C ASN A 34 -5.20 -14.43 -1.18
N THR A 35 -5.76 -13.60 -2.04
CA THR A 35 -5.18 -13.32 -3.36
C THR A 35 -3.80 -12.67 -3.23
N ALA A 36 -3.68 -11.66 -2.39
CA ALA A 36 -2.41 -10.94 -2.20
C ALA A 36 -1.29 -11.84 -1.67
N LEU A 37 -1.63 -12.85 -0.87
CA LEU A 37 -0.66 -13.79 -0.31
C LEU A 37 -0.33 -14.97 -1.22
N SER A 38 -1.10 -15.22 -2.28
CA SER A 38 -0.95 -16.42 -3.13
C SER A 38 -0.73 -16.14 -4.61
N ASP A 39 -1.22 -15.03 -5.15
CA ASP A 39 -1.11 -14.71 -6.57
C ASP A 39 0.23 -14.01 -6.86
N PRO A 40 1.06 -14.54 -7.80
CA PRO A 40 2.34 -13.94 -8.14
C PRO A 40 2.26 -12.53 -8.76
N ASN A 41 1.10 -12.11 -9.23
CA ASN A 41 0.86 -10.74 -9.71
C ASN A 41 0.60 -9.75 -8.57
N TYR A 42 0.58 -10.22 -7.33
CA TYR A 42 0.42 -9.40 -6.14
C TYR A 42 1.69 -9.40 -5.31
N PHE A 43 1.94 -8.28 -4.68
CA PHE A 43 2.98 -8.10 -3.68
C PHE A 43 2.33 -7.95 -2.31
N ALA A 44 2.86 -8.65 -1.32
CA ALA A 44 2.46 -8.47 0.07
C ALA A 44 3.69 -8.68 0.96
N ILE A 45 3.88 -7.77 1.88
CA ILE A 45 4.96 -7.86 2.88
C ILE A 45 4.44 -7.46 4.25
N VAL A 46 4.80 -8.26 5.24
CA VAL A 46 4.63 -7.94 6.66
C VAL A 46 6.02 -7.73 7.23
N ILE A 47 6.20 -6.64 7.95
CA ILE A 47 7.46 -6.38 8.64
C ILE A 47 7.29 -6.54 10.15
N GLU A 48 8.32 -7.04 10.78
CA GLU A 48 8.37 -7.30 12.21
C GLU A 48 9.55 -6.57 12.86
N LYS A 49 9.35 -6.21 14.10
CA LYS A 49 10.40 -5.68 14.98
C LYS A 49 10.18 -6.26 16.37
N ASP A 50 11.26 -6.83 16.95
CA ASP A 50 11.21 -7.44 18.29
C ASP A 50 10.06 -8.46 18.44
N GLU A 51 9.90 -9.33 17.42
CA GLU A 51 8.86 -10.35 17.32
C GLU A 51 7.42 -9.83 17.21
N GLU A 52 7.25 -8.51 17.03
CA GLU A 52 5.95 -7.89 16.82
C GLU A 52 5.77 -7.48 15.35
N ARG A 53 4.59 -7.73 14.80
CA ARG A 53 4.22 -7.22 13.47
C ARG A 53 3.94 -5.73 13.58
N ILE A 54 4.67 -4.94 12.81
CA ILE A 54 4.60 -3.47 12.88
C ILE A 54 4.18 -2.82 11.58
N GLY A 55 4.17 -3.54 10.48
CA GLY A 55 3.79 -2.94 9.20
C GLY A 55 3.35 -3.96 8.16
N PHE A 56 2.57 -3.47 7.22
CA PHE A 56 2.07 -4.24 6.09
C PHE A 56 2.02 -3.34 4.85
N MET A 57 2.38 -3.91 3.73
CA MET A 57 2.21 -3.27 2.43
C MET A 57 1.75 -4.28 1.41
N SER A 58 0.86 -3.86 0.53
CA SER A 58 0.44 -4.64 -0.63
C SER A 58 0.43 -3.81 -1.90
N GLY A 59 0.53 -4.50 -3.02
CA GLY A 59 0.47 -3.91 -4.35
C GLY A 59 0.20 -4.98 -5.40
N ARG A 60 0.05 -4.56 -6.63
CA ARG A 60 -0.22 -5.49 -7.73
C ARG A 60 0.36 -5.00 -9.04
N LEU A 61 0.59 -5.94 -9.96
CA LEU A 61 0.90 -5.66 -11.35
C LEU A 61 -0.39 -5.46 -12.13
N LEU A 62 -0.38 -4.48 -13.03
CA LEU A 62 -1.46 -4.15 -13.95
C LEU A 62 -0.88 -3.91 -15.33
N GLU A 63 -1.66 -4.21 -16.37
CA GLU A 63 -1.33 -3.77 -17.72
C GLU A 63 -1.88 -2.36 -17.96
N TYR A 64 -1.16 -1.56 -18.75
CA TYR A 64 -1.71 -0.32 -19.26
C TYR A 64 -2.91 -0.64 -20.16
N TYR A 65 -3.97 0.17 -20.12
CA TYR A 65 -5.15 -0.10 -20.93
C TYR A 65 -4.88 -0.12 -22.44
N PHE A 66 -3.78 0.49 -22.87
CA PHE A 66 -3.38 0.63 -24.28
C PHE A 66 -2.18 -0.28 -24.63
N SER A 67 -1.64 -1.06 -23.71
CA SER A 67 -0.43 -1.86 -23.92
C SER A 67 -0.46 -3.12 -23.09
N ARG A 68 0.31 -4.12 -23.52
CA ARG A 68 0.56 -5.34 -22.70
C ARG A 68 1.68 -5.15 -21.71
N GLU A 69 2.37 -4.02 -21.76
CA GLU A 69 3.37 -3.70 -20.75
C GLU A 69 2.73 -3.39 -19.42
N LYS A 70 3.49 -3.57 -18.34
CA LYS A 70 2.97 -3.58 -16.98
C LYS A 70 3.50 -2.41 -16.17
N TYR A 71 2.70 -2.01 -15.22
CA TYR A 71 3.07 -1.14 -14.12
C TYR A 71 2.63 -1.77 -12.80
N ALA A 72 3.22 -1.32 -11.71
CA ALA A 72 2.85 -1.78 -10.39
C ALA A 72 2.21 -0.64 -9.60
N ARG A 73 1.15 -0.95 -8.86
CA ARG A 73 0.43 0.01 -8.02
C ARG A 73 0.37 -0.49 -6.59
N GLN A 74 0.75 0.37 -5.66
CA GLN A 74 0.53 0.13 -4.24
C GLN A 74 -0.97 0.18 -3.95
N ILE A 75 -1.42 -0.73 -3.07
CA ILE A 75 -2.81 -0.81 -2.64
C ILE A 75 -2.92 -0.37 -1.20
N ASP A 76 -2.20 -1.01 -0.30
CA ASP A 76 -2.17 -0.67 1.12
C ASP A 76 -0.75 -0.39 1.61
N LEU A 77 -0.64 0.53 2.55
CA LEU A 77 0.58 0.80 3.28
C LEU A 77 0.19 1.16 4.71
N TYR A 78 0.57 0.31 5.64
CA TYR A 78 0.28 0.47 7.04
C TYR A 78 1.54 0.31 7.87
N VAL A 79 1.73 1.21 8.82
CA VAL A 79 2.74 1.08 9.88
C VAL A 79 2.05 1.35 11.21
N ASP A 80 2.28 0.48 12.18
CA ASP A 80 1.75 0.66 13.53
C ASP A 80 2.11 2.06 14.06
N PRO A 81 1.14 2.81 14.64
CA PRO A 81 1.38 4.18 15.11
C PRO A 81 2.55 4.33 16.09
N THR A 82 2.79 3.31 16.91
CA THR A 82 3.91 3.33 17.89
C THR A 82 5.27 3.07 17.23
N HIS A 83 5.28 2.58 16.00
CA HIS A 83 6.47 2.24 15.23
C HIS A 83 6.58 3.04 13.92
N ARG A 84 5.78 4.08 13.75
CA ARG A 84 5.81 4.92 12.55
C ARG A 84 7.12 5.68 12.45
N THR A 85 8.09 5.03 11.83
CA THR A 85 9.36 5.64 11.47
C THR A 85 9.44 5.76 9.95
N VAL A 86 10.19 6.75 9.48
CA VAL A 86 10.49 6.93 8.05
C VAL A 86 11.13 5.66 7.48
N MET A 87 11.96 4.97 8.28
CA MET A 87 12.68 3.78 7.85
C MET A 87 11.76 2.59 7.55
N ALA A 88 10.70 2.37 8.33
CA ALA A 88 9.74 1.28 8.10
C ALA A 88 9.03 1.45 6.74
N GLY A 89 8.55 2.65 6.46
CA GLY A 89 7.92 2.97 5.18
C GLY A 89 8.88 2.83 4.00
N ILE A 90 10.09 3.41 4.11
CA ILE A 90 11.13 3.32 3.08
C ILE A 90 11.48 1.86 2.79
N PHE A 91 11.64 1.05 3.81
CA PHE A 91 11.98 -0.37 3.64
C PHE A 91 10.93 -1.09 2.80
N MET A 92 9.66 -0.95 3.17
CA MET A 92 8.56 -1.60 2.44
C MET A 92 8.42 -1.08 1.00
N MET A 93 8.52 0.23 0.80
CA MET A 93 8.47 0.84 -0.53
C MET A 93 9.61 0.36 -1.41
N ARG A 94 10.81 0.27 -0.86
CA ARG A 94 11.99 -0.24 -1.59
C ARG A 94 11.80 -1.69 -2.01
N LYS A 95 11.27 -2.53 -1.14
CA LYS A 95 10.97 -3.94 -1.45
C LYS A 95 9.92 -4.07 -2.55
N PHE A 96 8.92 -3.21 -2.51
CA PHE A 96 7.91 -3.17 -3.57
C PHE A 96 8.50 -2.75 -4.92
N ILE A 97 9.34 -1.73 -4.95
CA ILE A 97 10.02 -1.27 -6.17
C ILE A 97 10.91 -2.39 -6.74
N GLU A 98 11.69 -3.06 -5.89
CA GLU A 98 12.53 -4.19 -6.31
C GLU A 98 11.68 -5.31 -6.93
N TRP A 99 10.59 -5.69 -6.26
CA TRP A 99 9.67 -6.71 -6.77
C TRP A 99 9.04 -6.32 -8.11
N ALA A 100 8.57 -5.09 -8.23
CA ALA A 100 7.98 -4.57 -9.46
C ALA A 100 8.97 -4.64 -10.63
N LYS A 101 10.19 -4.21 -10.39
CA LYS A 101 11.28 -4.25 -11.38
C LYS A 101 11.60 -5.69 -11.80
N MET A 102 11.68 -6.62 -10.87
CA MET A 102 11.94 -8.04 -11.16
C MET A 102 10.82 -8.69 -11.97
N ASN A 103 9.60 -8.17 -11.86
CA ASN A 103 8.42 -8.66 -12.58
C ASN A 103 8.11 -7.88 -13.88
N GLY A 104 9.05 -7.06 -14.33
CA GLY A 104 8.96 -6.37 -15.61
C GLY A 104 8.07 -5.13 -15.63
N ALA A 105 7.72 -4.58 -14.48
CA ALA A 105 6.99 -3.32 -14.43
C ALA A 105 7.86 -2.16 -14.93
N LEU A 106 7.29 -1.29 -15.76
CA LEU A 106 7.97 -0.09 -16.25
C LEU A 106 7.95 1.04 -15.24
N GLU A 107 6.89 1.08 -14.42
CA GLU A 107 6.66 2.15 -13.45
C GLU A 107 6.03 1.59 -12.18
N VAL A 108 6.19 2.32 -11.07
CA VAL A 108 5.47 2.07 -9.82
C VAL A 108 4.70 3.32 -9.42
N TYR A 109 3.50 3.12 -8.88
CA TYR A 109 2.63 4.18 -8.41
C TYR A 109 2.33 4.02 -6.93
N PHE A 110 2.48 5.12 -6.19
CA PHE A 110 2.04 5.24 -4.81
C PHE A 110 1.02 6.38 -4.74
N GLU A 111 -0.15 6.10 -4.18
CA GLU A 111 -1.23 7.08 -4.03
C GLU A 111 -1.63 7.17 -2.55
N PRO A 112 -0.75 7.69 -1.68
CA PRO A 112 -1.04 7.76 -0.26
C PRO A 112 -2.15 8.78 0.03
N ARG A 113 -3.00 8.43 0.98
CA ARG A 113 -4.03 9.34 1.52
C ARG A 113 -3.49 9.91 2.83
N LEU A 114 -2.93 11.09 2.75
CA LEU A 114 -2.21 11.72 3.84
C LEU A 114 -2.77 13.11 4.15
N SER A 115 -2.72 13.51 5.41
CA SER A 115 -2.95 14.89 5.83
C SER A 115 -1.85 15.81 5.28
N ASP A 116 -2.11 17.11 5.25
CA ASP A 116 -1.12 18.11 4.81
C ASP A 116 0.20 18.02 5.57
N LYS A 117 0.13 17.63 6.85
CA LYS A 117 1.32 17.45 7.69
C LYS A 117 2.13 16.22 7.29
N GLU A 118 1.46 15.14 6.90
CA GLU A 118 2.10 13.87 6.54
C GLU A 118 2.64 13.89 5.12
N ILE A 119 2.02 14.67 4.21
CA ILE A 119 2.40 14.69 2.79
C ILE A 119 3.85 15.16 2.57
N LYS A 120 4.32 16.09 3.39
CA LYS A 120 5.71 16.58 3.29
C LYS A 120 6.72 15.50 3.63
N LYS A 121 6.43 14.70 4.65
CA LYS A 121 7.30 13.56 5.04
C LYS A 121 7.29 12.48 3.96
N PHE A 122 6.12 12.20 3.42
CA PHE A 122 5.97 11.21 2.35
C PHE A 122 6.71 11.67 1.08
N ASP A 123 6.54 12.94 0.68
CA ASP A 123 7.21 13.49 -0.50
C ASP A 123 8.73 13.38 -0.38
N ALA A 124 9.30 13.74 0.78
CA ALA A 124 10.73 13.60 1.02
C ALA A 124 11.20 12.14 0.92
N MET A 125 10.43 11.21 1.47
CA MET A 125 10.70 9.78 1.40
C MET A 125 10.63 9.25 -0.03
N ALA A 126 9.58 9.62 -0.77
CA ALA A 126 9.38 9.22 -2.16
C ALA A 126 10.53 9.72 -3.04
N ARG A 127 10.96 10.97 -2.89
CA ARG A 127 12.09 11.55 -3.64
C ARG A 127 13.41 10.83 -3.36
N ARG A 128 13.64 10.41 -2.13
CA ARG A 128 14.82 9.59 -1.77
C ARG A 128 14.83 8.25 -2.49
N LEU A 129 13.67 7.75 -2.90
CA LEU A 129 13.52 6.52 -3.68
C LEU A 129 13.48 6.77 -5.20
N GLY A 130 13.77 7.99 -5.64
CA GLY A 130 13.77 8.37 -7.05
C GLY A 130 12.39 8.57 -7.64
N MET A 131 11.38 8.77 -6.81
CA MET A 131 10.01 9.03 -7.26
C MET A 131 9.74 10.51 -7.42
N GLU A 132 8.79 10.86 -8.29
CA GLU A 132 8.34 12.21 -8.50
C GLU A 132 6.82 12.32 -8.31
N HIS A 133 6.34 13.50 -7.99
CA HIS A 133 4.91 13.77 -7.98
C HIS A 133 4.41 13.78 -9.42
N PHE A 134 3.42 12.91 -9.70
CA PHE A 134 3.00 12.65 -11.08
C PHE A 134 1.57 13.08 -11.38
N ALA A 135 0.63 12.92 -10.43
CA ALA A 135 -0.78 13.16 -10.69
C ALA A 135 -1.50 13.80 -9.51
N ASN A 136 -2.62 14.45 -9.82
CA ASN A 136 -3.55 14.98 -8.83
C ASN A 136 -4.89 14.26 -8.94
N ALA A 137 -5.54 14.05 -7.81
CA ALA A 137 -6.87 13.45 -7.73
C ALA A 137 -7.88 14.46 -7.18
N TYR A 138 -9.06 14.47 -7.76
CA TYR A 138 -10.19 15.30 -7.30
C TYR A 138 -11.35 14.40 -6.93
N ARG A 139 -12.02 14.70 -5.83
CA ARG A 139 -13.15 13.91 -5.34
C ARG A 139 -14.38 14.78 -5.10
N ARG A 140 -15.54 14.26 -5.50
CA ARG A 140 -16.84 14.77 -5.11
C ARG A 140 -17.66 13.62 -4.53
N LYS A 141 -18.15 13.77 -3.31
CA LYS A 141 -19.12 12.82 -2.73
C LYS A 141 -20.48 13.03 -3.42
N LEU A 142 -21.14 11.92 -3.78
CA LEU A 142 -22.43 11.94 -4.48
C LEU A 142 -23.62 11.75 -3.53
N THR A 143 -23.33 11.44 -2.28
CA THR A 143 -24.34 11.24 -1.23
C THR A 143 -24.06 12.13 -0.04
#